data_a340bc9861f98967162eb9c210aa3e49
#
_entry.id   a340bc9861f98967162eb9c210aa3e49
#
_cell.length_a   1.000
_cell.length_b   1.000
_cell.length_c   1.000
_cell.angle_alpha   90.00
_cell.angle_beta   90.00
_cell.angle_gamma   90.00
#
_symmetry.space_group_name_H-M   'P 1'
#
loop_
_entity.id
_entity.type
_entity.pdbx_description
1 polymer ?
#
loop_
_entity_poly.entity_id
_entity_poly.type
_entity_poly.pdbx_seq_one_letter_code
_entity_poly.pdbx_strand_id
1 'polypeptide(L)'
;MARRLLLVLVVALATAAGAQARVDADPLAPQEWWLSHVGADRVAAPGPGVPIAIVDSGTDPTHEEFATRPSTTFLNDQTTFGRDEWHGTFVASIAAAPDNGVLIDGVYPQAALQVFDASTTPITGITDFTVVAAITAITQHCPAVINLSFGGTDPDPNLQDVLLGAMRSGCLIVAAAGNNGDEGSPVSYPASWPHVVAVGATDQNDVSVSFSTVGPWLDLAAPGKDMIGAVPHWRNANGYSVESGTSFAAPIVAAAAAWVWTVRPTLTASQLSALLRASARDVGPAGFDNATGWGIVDIPAALAAPTPPNDPSEPNDDISQVKPGVLFADGQAPVTRAAKPSIRLAATLEASDDPRDVYRIWVPAKRYVRVSAVSGGNAAARIWGPKAVGVREGLAAQRRDLRGQRMYGGPHGSAAYVEVLLTGRSQNARYTLSVTAARK
;
A
#
# COMPACT_ATOMS: atom_id res chain seq x y z
N MET A 1 -37.24 -22.93 49.28
CA MET A 1 -35.97 -23.46 48.80
C MET A 1 -35.41 -22.53 47.73
N ALA A 2 -34.53 -21.62 48.08
CA ALA A 2 -33.97 -20.63 47.15
C ALA A 2 -32.61 -21.13 46.66
N ARG A 3 -32.50 -21.40 45.37
CA ARG A 3 -31.21 -21.73 44.72
C ARG A 3 -30.43 -20.44 44.46
N ARG A 4 -29.34 -20.23 45.16
CA ARG A 4 -28.34 -19.18 44.87
C ARG A 4 -27.49 -19.64 43.67
N LEU A 5 -27.57 -18.88 42.54
CA LEU A 5 -26.65 -19.02 41.42
C LEU A 5 -25.33 -18.33 41.82
N LEU A 6 -24.26 -19.09 41.85
CA LEU A 6 -22.91 -18.55 42.02
C LEU A 6 -22.40 -18.16 40.64
N LEU A 7 -22.22 -16.86 40.40
CA LEU A 7 -21.61 -16.33 39.20
C LEU A 7 -20.07 -16.38 39.41
N VAL A 8 -19.39 -17.31 38.73
CA VAL A 8 -17.94 -17.36 38.73
C VAL A 8 -17.43 -16.38 37.68
N LEU A 9 -16.87 -15.27 38.12
CA LEU A 9 -16.22 -14.29 37.26
C LEU A 9 -14.80 -14.82 36.96
N VAL A 10 -14.61 -15.34 35.72
CA VAL A 10 -13.28 -15.68 35.24
C VAL A 10 -12.63 -14.40 34.74
N VAL A 11 -11.76 -13.83 35.57
CA VAL A 11 -10.86 -12.74 35.16
C VAL A 11 -9.71 -13.38 34.39
N ALA A 12 -9.76 -13.26 33.05
CA ALA A 12 -8.60 -13.58 32.22
C ALA A 12 -7.54 -12.50 32.45
N LEU A 13 -6.51 -12.80 33.25
CA LEU A 13 -5.28 -12.01 33.23
C LEU A 13 -4.62 -12.20 31.88
N ALA A 14 -4.75 -11.22 31.00
CA ALA A 14 -3.86 -11.07 29.88
C ALA A 14 -2.48 -10.69 30.45
N THR A 15 -1.59 -11.65 30.56
CA THR A 15 -0.17 -11.36 30.77
C THR A 15 0.31 -10.61 29.54
N ALA A 16 0.58 -9.32 29.69
CA ALA A 16 1.38 -8.59 28.73
C ALA A 16 2.75 -9.31 28.70
N ALA A 17 2.96 -10.13 27.66
CA ALA A 17 4.29 -10.60 27.33
C ALA A 17 5.11 -9.32 27.10
N GLY A 18 6.05 -9.04 27.98
CA GLY A 18 6.98 -7.93 27.82
C GLY A 18 7.65 -8.12 26.45
N ALA A 19 7.53 -7.11 25.60
CA ALA A 19 8.23 -7.10 24.34
C ALA A 19 9.73 -7.24 24.63
N GLN A 20 10.27 -8.41 24.33
CA GLN A 20 11.69 -8.65 24.48
C GLN A 20 12.34 -8.02 23.27
N ALA A 21 13.17 -7.01 23.47
CA ALA A 21 13.95 -6.40 22.42
C ALA A 21 14.71 -7.49 21.63
N ARG A 22 14.85 -7.31 20.35
CA ARG A 22 15.63 -8.18 19.47
C ARG A 22 17.06 -8.29 20.02
N VAL A 23 17.61 -9.45 20.07
CA VAL A 23 19.03 -9.68 20.33
C VAL A 23 19.66 -9.95 18.96
N ASP A 24 20.23 -8.91 18.36
CA ASP A 24 20.89 -9.02 17.07
C ASP A 24 22.17 -9.85 17.24
N ALA A 25 22.18 -11.03 16.64
CA ALA A 25 23.32 -11.94 16.67
C ALA A 25 24.30 -11.66 15.51
N ASP A 26 23.89 -10.90 14.50
CA ASP A 26 24.63 -10.70 13.28
C ASP A 26 25.72 -9.63 13.42
N PRO A 27 26.95 -9.89 12.91
CA PRO A 27 28.12 -9.07 13.20
C PRO A 27 28.03 -7.61 12.75
N LEU A 28 27.23 -7.30 11.72
CA LEU A 28 27.05 -5.94 11.19
C LEU A 28 25.80 -5.24 11.74
N ALA A 29 24.94 -5.93 12.49
CA ALA A 29 23.73 -5.35 13.09
C ALA A 29 23.99 -4.00 13.80
N PRO A 30 25.09 -3.77 14.52
CA PRO A 30 25.39 -2.46 15.10
C PRO A 30 25.60 -1.34 14.08
N GLN A 31 25.83 -1.66 12.80
CA GLN A 31 25.97 -0.69 11.72
C GLN A 31 24.68 -0.47 10.96
N GLU A 32 23.66 -1.29 11.22
CA GLU A 32 22.34 -1.22 10.60
C GLU A 32 21.46 -0.20 11.31
N TRP A 33 21.91 1.05 11.31
CA TRP A 33 21.29 2.17 12.00
C TRP A 33 19.79 2.32 11.69
N TRP A 34 19.34 1.88 10.51
CA TRP A 34 17.96 1.95 10.06
C TRP A 34 17.00 1.10 10.89
N LEU A 35 17.44 -0.01 11.49
CA LEU A 35 16.61 -0.87 12.32
C LEU A 35 16.08 -0.11 13.54
N SER A 36 16.93 0.69 14.18
CA SER A 36 16.51 1.53 15.31
C SER A 36 15.63 2.71 14.91
N HIS A 37 15.83 3.28 13.70
CA HIS A 37 15.05 4.41 13.19
C HIS A 37 13.60 4.04 12.90
N VAL A 38 13.35 2.80 12.46
CA VAL A 38 12.00 2.28 12.22
C VAL A 38 11.47 1.44 13.41
N GLY A 39 12.28 1.25 14.45
CA GLY A 39 11.93 0.55 15.69
C GLY A 39 11.84 -0.96 15.55
N ALA A 40 12.47 -1.56 14.56
CA ALA A 40 12.51 -3.01 14.39
C ALA A 40 13.29 -3.70 15.52
N ASP A 41 14.25 -3.00 16.15
CA ASP A 41 15.03 -3.43 17.31
C ASP A 41 14.28 -3.31 18.65
N ARG A 42 13.16 -2.58 18.69
CA ARG A 42 12.39 -2.29 19.91
C ARG A 42 11.25 -3.26 20.20
N VAL A 43 10.92 -4.11 19.25
CA VAL A 43 9.82 -5.08 19.36
C VAL A 43 10.24 -6.43 18.80
N ALA A 44 9.73 -7.52 19.39
CA ALA A 44 10.00 -8.85 18.88
C ALA A 44 9.30 -9.09 17.55
N ALA A 45 10.04 -9.55 16.55
CA ALA A 45 9.48 -9.90 15.26
C ALA A 45 8.49 -11.09 15.40
N PRO A 46 7.33 -11.06 14.74
CA PRO A 46 6.45 -12.22 14.68
C PRO A 46 7.10 -13.31 13.84
N GLY A 47 6.59 -14.56 13.97
CA GLY A 47 6.92 -15.61 13.02
C GLY A 47 6.42 -15.28 11.60
N PRO A 48 6.66 -16.18 10.62
CA PRO A 48 6.20 -15.97 9.25
C PRO A 48 4.68 -15.75 9.19
N GLY A 49 4.24 -14.79 8.38
CA GLY A 49 2.83 -14.41 8.27
C GLY A 49 2.50 -13.88 6.89
N VAL A 50 1.98 -12.65 6.83
CA VAL A 50 1.70 -11.99 5.54
C VAL A 50 3.00 -11.86 4.74
N PRO A 51 3.10 -12.38 3.52
CA PRO A 51 4.34 -12.40 2.77
C PRO A 51 4.73 -11.00 2.26
N ILE A 52 6.05 -10.79 2.16
CA ILE A 52 6.65 -9.72 1.39
C ILE A 52 6.97 -10.29 0.01
N ALA A 53 6.40 -9.72 -1.04
CA ALA A 53 6.70 -10.10 -2.41
C ALA A 53 7.65 -9.06 -3.03
N ILE A 54 8.87 -9.46 -3.30
CA ILE A 54 9.88 -8.64 -3.97
C ILE A 54 9.78 -8.89 -5.48
N VAL A 55 9.41 -7.87 -6.22
CA VAL A 55 9.45 -7.85 -7.69
C VAL A 55 10.64 -7.01 -8.08
N ASP A 56 11.69 -7.62 -8.58
CA ASP A 56 12.97 -6.93 -8.84
C ASP A 56 13.82 -7.72 -9.87
N SER A 57 15.10 -7.50 -9.93
CA SER A 57 16.06 -8.18 -10.80
C SER A 57 16.48 -9.59 -10.31
N GLY A 58 15.62 -10.27 -9.55
CA GLY A 58 15.93 -11.55 -8.95
C GLY A 58 16.71 -11.43 -7.63
N THR A 59 16.80 -12.56 -6.93
CA THR A 59 17.55 -12.67 -5.67
C THR A 59 18.46 -13.88 -5.75
N ASP A 60 19.73 -13.74 -5.40
CA ASP A 60 20.69 -14.83 -5.42
C ASP A 60 20.32 -15.92 -4.40
N PRO A 61 19.80 -17.09 -4.85
CA PRO A 61 19.39 -18.15 -3.93
C PRO A 61 20.57 -18.87 -3.29
N THR A 62 21.80 -18.61 -3.77
CA THR A 62 23.01 -19.23 -3.25
C THR A 62 23.76 -18.37 -2.24
N HIS A 63 23.33 -17.09 -2.12
CA HIS A 63 23.89 -16.19 -1.12
C HIS A 63 23.60 -16.72 0.30
N GLU A 64 24.55 -16.59 1.23
CA GLU A 64 24.48 -17.10 2.61
C GLU A 64 23.25 -16.62 3.38
N GLU A 65 22.74 -15.41 3.08
CA GLU A 65 21.51 -14.87 3.67
C GLU A 65 20.25 -15.57 3.18
N PHE A 66 20.28 -16.21 2.01
CA PHE A 66 19.09 -16.81 1.40
C PHE A 66 19.17 -18.32 1.23
N ALA A 67 20.38 -18.90 1.13
CA ALA A 67 20.58 -20.32 0.80
C ALA A 67 19.92 -21.28 1.79
N THR A 68 19.78 -20.90 3.05
CA THR A 68 19.16 -21.71 4.10
C THR A 68 17.90 -21.11 4.69
N ARG A 69 17.43 -19.98 4.15
CA ARG A 69 16.27 -19.27 4.66
C ARG A 69 14.96 -20.04 4.40
N PRO A 70 14.29 -20.58 5.42
CA PRO A 70 13.21 -21.57 5.24
C PRO A 70 11.92 -20.99 4.66
N SER A 71 11.69 -19.68 4.81
CA SER A 71 10.45 -19.01 4.42
C SER A 71 10.57 -18.23 3.11
N THR A 72 11.49 -18.63 2.20
CA THR A 72 11.65 -18.01 0.89
C THR A 72 11.02 -18.87 -0.20
N THR A 73 10.19 -18.25 -1.04
CA THR A 73 9.59 -18.87 -2.22
C THR A 73 10.01 -18.11 -3.46
N PHE A 74 10.72 -18.77 -4.36
CA PHE A 74 11.03 -18.22 -5.68
C PHE A 74 9.85 -18.52 -6.61
N LEU A 75 9.22 -17.49 -7.14
CA LEU A 75 8.00 -17.60 -7.95
C LEU A 75 8.32 -17.93 -9.42
N ASN A 76 9.54 -17.68 -9.84
CA ASN A 76 10.06 -18.04 -11.15
C ASN A 76 11.56 -18.38 -11.05
N ASP A 77 12.18 -18.68 -12.19
CA ASP A 77 13.61 -18.97 -12.25
C ASP A 77 14.43 -17.72 -11.93
N GLN A 78 15.39 -17.85 -11.00
CA GLN A 78 16.29 -16.80 -10.54
C GLN A 78 17.70 -16.96 -11.16
N THR A 79 17.84 -17.71 -12.24
CA THR A 79 19.16 -18.06 -12.83
C THR A 79 19.73 -17.00 -13.74
N THR A 80 19.06 -15.89 -13.93
CA THR A 80 19.49 -14.79 -14.79
C THR A 80 20.52 -13.90 -14.09
N PHE A 81 21.69 -14.42 -13.80
CA PHE A 81 22.80 -13.64 -13.23
C PHE A 81 23.51 -12.81 -14.30
N GLY A 82 22.86 -11.74 -14.73
CA GLY A 82 23.49 -10.70 -15.52
C GLY A 82 24.30 -9.71 -14.66
N ARG A 83 25.15 -8.91 -15.30
CA ARG A 83 26.05 -7.98 -14.60
C ARG A 83 25.37 -6.96 -13.69
N ASP A 84 24.08 -6.71 -13.87
CA ASP A 84 23.33 -5.67 -13.16
C ASP A 84 22.19 -6.26 -12.27
N GLU A 85 22.12 -7.58 -12.16
CA GLU A 85 21.05 -8.30 -11.42
C GLU A 85 21.38 -8.54 -9.94
N TRP A 86 22.03 -7.60 -9.30
CA TRP A 86 22.37 -7.62 -7.87
C TRP A 86 21.32 -6.94 -7.01
N HIS A 87 20.55 -6.03 -7.62
CA HIS A 87 19.67 -5.09 -6.93
C HIS A 87 18.58 -5.81 -6.13
N GLY A 88 17.92 -6.80 -6.71
CA GLY A 88 16.89 -7.56 -6.02
C GLY A 88 17.41 -8.38 -4.82
N THR A 89 18.68 -8.85 -4.88
CA THR A 89 19.33 -9.48 -3.71
C THR A 89 19.48 -8.49 -2.57
N PHE A 90 19.92 -7.26 -2.88
CA PHE A 90 20.08 -6.19 -1.91
C PHE A 90 18.72 -5.81 -1.30
N VAL A 91 17.72 -5.55 -2.14
CA VAL A 91 16.35 -5.19 -1.71
C VAL A 91 15.74 -6.27 -0.80
N ALA A 92 15.88 -7.54 -1.18
CA ALA A 92 15.38 -8.65 -0.39
C ALA A 92 16.09 -8.75 0.97
N SER A 93 17.40 -8.46 1.03
CA SER A 93 18.16 -8.50 2.27
C SER A 93 17.75 -7.39 3.25
N ILE A 94 17.56 -6.17 2.78
CA ILE A 94 17.03 -5.07 3.60
C ILE A 94 15.67 -5.44 4.20
N ALA A 95 14.79 -6.05 3.40
CA ALA A 95 13.49 -6.44 3.89
C ALA A 95 13.56 -7.58 4.92
N ALA A 96 14.37 -8.61 4.65
CA ALA A 96 14.19 -9.89 5.31
C ALA A 96 15.45 -10.79 5.40
N ALA A 97 16.67 -10.24 5.42
CA ALA A 97 17.83 -11.05 5.82
C ALA A 97 17.56 -11.69 7.19
N PRO A 98 17.83 -12.98 7.38
CA PRO A 98 17.48 -13.68 8.60
C PRO A 98 18.48 -13.38 9.73
N ASP A 99 18.01 -13.29 10.98
CA ASP A 99 18.85 -13.29 12.17
C ASP A 99 19.45 -14.70 12.34
N ASN A 100 20.62 -14.93 11.77
CA ASN A 100 21.23 -16.26 11.62
C ASN A 100 22.71 -16.34 12.06
N GLY A 101 23.26 -15.23 12.56
CA GLY A 101 24.66 -15.08 12.92
C GLY A 101 25.58 -14.83 11.72
N VAL A 102 24.99 -14.53 10.55
CA VAL A 102 25.69 -14.14 9.33
C VAL A 102 25.51 -12.62 9.16
N LEU A 103 26.39 -11.91 8.80
CA LEU A 103 26.67 -10.48 8.72
C LEU A 103 25.53 -9.47 8.95
N ILE A 104 24.34 -9.58 8.32
CA ILE A 104 23.29 -8.56 8.35
C ILE A 104 21.91 -9.09 8.72
N ASP A 105 21.08 -8.17 9.23
CA ASP A 105 19.68 -8.38 9.57
C ASP A 105 18.72 -7.57 8.68
N GLY A 106 17.68 -8.18 8.16
CA GLY A 106 16.55 -7.47 7.54
C GLY A 106 15.61 -6.87 8.59
N VAL A 107 14.76 -5.96 8.16
CA VAL A 107 13.73 -5.36 9.04
C VAL A 107 12.81 -6.42 9.62
N TYR A 108 12.39 -7.42 8.83
CA TYR A 108 11.55 -8.53 9.26
C TYR A 108 12.22 -9.88 8.93
N PRO A 109 13.18 -10.34 9.74
CA PRO A 109 14.01 -11.53 9.44
C PRO A 109 13.22 -12.81 9.23
N GLN A 110 12.09 -12.96 9.93
CA GLN A 110 11.26 -14.15 9.90
C GLN A 110 10.12 -14.06 8.87
N ALA A 111 10.08 -12.99 8.04
CA ALA A 111 9.03 -12.80 7.05
C ALA A 111 8.91 -14.00 6.10
N ALA A 112 7.69 -14.32 5.68
CA ALA A 112 7.49 -15.11 4.47
C ALA A 112 7.92 -14.23 3.29
N LEU A 113 8.94 -14.66 2.53
CA LEU A 113 9.48 -13.92 1.39
C LEU A 113 9.08 -14.62 0.09
N GLN A 114 8.49 -13.87 -0.83
CA GLN A 114 8.23 -14.28 -2.20
C GLN A 114 9.10 -13.44 -3.12
N VAL A 115 9.79 -14.05 -4.05
CA VAL A 115 10.68 -13.35 -4.98
C VAL A 115 10.27 -13.64 -6.40
N PHE A 116 10.14 -12.61 -7.20
CA PHE A 116 9.92 -12.72 -8.64
C PHE A 116 11.02 -11.94 -9.37
N ASP A 117 11.80 -12.66 -10.17
CA ASP A 117 12.75 -12.05 -11.09
C ASP A 117 11.98 -11.48 -12.29
N ALA A 118 11.92 -10.14 -12.32
CA ALA A 118 11.29 -9.37 -13.39
C ALA A 118 12.27 -8.90 -14.45
N SER A 119 13.57 -9.24 -14.35
CA SER A 119 14.54 -8.96 -15.40
C SER A 119 14.32 -9.88 -16.59
N THR A 120 14.48 -9.36 -17.79
CA THR A 120 14.27 -10.16 -19.01
C THR A 120 15.59 -10.59 -19.63
N THR A 121 16.59 -9.78 -19.49
CA THR A 121 17.98 -10.03 -19.93
C THR A 121 18.91 -9.04 -19.24
N PRO A 122 20.21 -9.34 -19.19
CA PRO A 122 21.21 -8.41 -18.67
C PRO A 122 21.28 -7.04 -19.38
N ILE A 123 20.57 -6.89 -20.50
CA ILE A 123 20.63 -5.71 -21.36
C ILE A 123 19.36 -4.86 -21.27
N THR A 124 18.20 -5.49 -21.00
CA THR A 124 16.89 -4.81 -21.07
C THR A 124 16.31 -4.44 -19.70
N GLY A 125 16.84 -4.99 -18.61
CA GLY A 125 16.37 -4.71 -17.26
C GLY A 125 14.91 -5.14 -17.01
N ILE A 126 14.29 -4.52 -16.03
CA ILE A 126 12.88 -4.71 -15.69
C ILE A 126 12.01 -3.95 -16.69
N THR A 127 10.97 -4.61 -17.20
CA THR A 127 9.99 -4.02 -18.14
C THR A 127 8.58 -4.09 -17.58
N ASP A 128 7.69 -3.19 -18.00
CA ASP A 128 6.29 -3.23 -17.59
C ASP A 128 5.63 -4.59 -17.88
N PHE A 129 6.00 -5.24 -18.98
CA PHE A 129 5.50 -6.57 -19.34
C PHE A 129 5.87 -7.62 -18.27
N THR A 130 7.12 -7.63 -17.78
CA THR A 130 7.55 -8.59 -16.76
C THR A 130 6.98 -8.26 -15.39
N VAL A 131 6.83 -6.98 -15.08
CA VAL A 131 6.14 -6.53 -13.86
C VAL A 131 4.67 -6.95 -13.87
N VAL A 132 3.96 -6.79 -14.98
CA VAL A 132 2.57 -7.28 -15.15
C VAL A 132 2.49 -8.79 -14.89
N ALA A 133 3.43 -9.58 -15.41
CA ALA A 133 3.48 -11.01 -15.17
C ALA A 133 3.71 -11.33 -13.67
N ALA A 134 4.65 -10.63 -13.03
CA ALA A 134 4.93 -10.76 -11.60
C ALA A 134 3.71 -10.45 -10.74
N ILE A 135 3.08 -9.29 -10.95
CA ILE A 135 1.90 -8.88 -10.20
C ILE A 135 0.74 -9.86 -10.39
N THR A 136 0.54 -10.36 -11.62
CA THR A 136 -0.48 -11.36 -11.91
C THR A 136 -0.26 -12.67 -11.13
N ALA A 137 0.99 -13.13 -11.05
CA ALA A 137 1.35 -14.32 -10.27
C ALA A 137 1.12 -14.09 -8.77
N ILE A 138 1.60 -12.97 -8.22
CA ILE A 138 1.50 -12.65 -6.80
C ILE A 138 0.04 -12.43 -6.36
N THR A 139 -0.80 -11.85 -7.22
CA THR A 139 -2.22 -11.59 -6.93
C THR A 139 -3.00 -12.85 -6.55
N GLN A 140 -2.56 -14.03 -6.98
CA GLN A 140 -3.16 -15.31 -6.59
C GLN A 140 -2.89 -15.67 -5.11
N HIS A 141 -1.98 -14.95 -4.46
CA HIS A 141 -1.51 -15.20 -3.09
C HIS A 141 -1.79 -14.03 -2.13
N CYS A 142 -2.65 -13.05 -2.52
CA CYS A 142 -3.06 -11.99 -1.60
C CYS A 142 -3.84 -12.59 -0.37
N PRO A 143 -3.68 -12.05 0.83
CA PRO A 143 -2.97 -10.81 1.13
C PRO A 143 -1.44 -10.96 1.10
N ALA A 144 -0.77 -9.98 0.51
CA ALA A 144 0.67 -9.85 0.46
C ALA A 144 1.05 -8.35 0.42
N VAL A 145 2.27 -8.02 0.83
CA VAL A 145 2.86 -6.71 0.59
C VAL A 145 3.81 -6.82 -0.59
N ILE A 146 3.50 -6.13 -1.68
CA ILE A 146 4.30 -6.15 -2.91
C ILE A 146 5.24 -4.97 -2.90
N ASN A 147 6.54 -5.23 -2.96
CA ASN A 147 7.59 -4.22 -3.04
C ASN A 147 8.06 -4.03 -4.48
N LEU A 148 8.04 -2.78 -4.96
CA LEU A 148 8.47 -2.33 -6.28
C LEU A 148 9.58 -1.30 -6.10
N SER A 149 10.83 -1.76 -6.05
CA SER A 149 12.01 -0.91 -5.86
C SER A 149 12.55 -0.30 -7.16
N PHE A 150 11.65 0.05 -8.06
CA PHE A 150 11.93 0.68 -9.35
C PHE A 150 10.83 1.67 -9.72
N GLY A 151 11.07 2.45 -10.78
CA GLY A 151 10.07 3.36 -11.33
C GLY A 151 10.56 4.04 -12.59
N GLY A 152 9.64 4.76 -13.24
CA GLY A 152 9.89 5.54 -14.44
C GLY A 152 8.96 6.73 -14.54
N THR A 153 9.23 7.64 -15.48
CA THR A 153 8.43 8.86 -15.69
C THR A 153 7.24 8.64 -16.62
N ASP A 154 7.21 7.55 -17.37
CA ASP A 154 6.16 7.24 -18.33
C ASP A 154 5.12 6.31 -17.69
N PRO A 155 3.85 6.73 -17.54
CA PRO A 155 2.81 5.88 -16.98
C PRO A 155 2.37 4.80 -17.97
N ASP A 156 2.36 3.52 -17.56
CA ASP A 156 1.72 2.44 -18.32
C ASP A 156 0.32 2.13 -17.76
N PRO A 157 -0.76 2.38 -18.51
CA PRO A 157 -2.12 2.07 -18.09
C PRO A 157 -2.35 0.57 -17.83
N ASN A 158 -1.66 -0.34 -18.52
CA ASN A 158 -1.84 -1.79 -18.29
C ASN A 158 -1.24 -2.19 -16.96
N LEU A 159 -0.08 -1.64 -16.61
CA LEU A 159 0.52 -1.86 -15.30
C LEU A 159 -0.37 -1.29 -14.21
N GLN A 160 -0.92 -0.08 -14.39
CA GLN A 160 -1.86 0.50 -13.43
C GLN A 160 -3.08 -0.40 -13.21
N ASP A 161 -3.69 -0.91 -14.29
CA ASP A 161 -4.85 -1.79 -14.21
C ASP A 161 -4.57 -3.10 -13.45
N VAL A 162 -3.39 -3.67 -13.65
CA VAL A 162 -2.97 -4.90 -12.95
C VAL A 162 -2.70 -4.64 -11.47
N LEU A 163 -2.08 -3.51 -11.12
CA LEU A 163 -1.90 -3.10 -9.72
C LEU A 163 -3.24 -2.87 -9.01
N LEU A 164 -4.19 -2.19 -9.66
CA LEU A 164 -5.56 -2.05 -9.13
C LEU A 164 -6.24 -3.42 -8.92
N GLY A 165 -5.96 -4.38 -9.79
CA GLY A 165 -6.41 -5.78 -9.64
C GLY A 165 -5.83 -6.46 -8.38
N ALA A 166 -4.54 -6.26 -8.13
CA ALA A 166 -3.86 -6.78 -6.94
C ALA A 166 -4.39 -6.13 -5.65
N MET A 167 -4.55 -4.81 -5.63
CA MET A 167 -5.14 -4.07 -4.51
C MET A 167 -6.55 -4.56 -4.20
N ARG A 168 -7.38 -4.72 -5.23
CA ARG A 168 -8.73 -5.27 -5.09
C ARG A 168 -8.75 -6.71 -4.54
N SER A 169 -7.72 -7.47 -4.82
CA SER A 169 -7.53 -8.84 -4.28
C SER A 169 -7.01 -8.82 -2.84
N GLY A 170 -6.71 -7.65 -2.30
CA GLY A 170 -6.28 -7.45 -0.93
C GLY A 170 -4.76 -7.35 -0.75
N CYS A 171 -3.97 -7.15 -1.81
CA CYS A 171 -2.54 -6.86 -1.68
C CYS A 171 -2.30 -5.37 -1.40
N LEU A 172 -1.24 -5.06 -0.63
CA LEU A 172 -0.70 -3.71 -0.47
C LEU A 172 0.49 -3.54 -1.42
N ILE A 173 0.54 -2.42 -2.12
CA ILE A 173 1.65 -2.07 -3.01
C ILE A 173 2.51 -1.00 -2.33
N VAL A 174 3.82 -1.23 -2.30
CA VAL A 174 4.83 -0.27 -1.82
C VAL A 174 5.82 -0.01 -2.95
N ALA A 175 6.08 1.24 -3.26
CA ALA A 175 6.98 1.59 -4.36
C ALA A 175 7.99 2.67 -3.97
N ALA A 176 9.19 2.58 -4.53
CA ALA A 176 10.23 3.59 -4.41
C ALA A 176 9.83 4.88 -5.12
N ALA A 177 10.01 6.03 -4.46
CA ALA A 177 9.64 7.34 -5.01
C ALA A 177 10.46 7.75 -6.24
N GLY A 178 11.64 7.16 -6.44
CA GLY A 178 12.60 7.51 -7.49
C GLY A 178 13.77 8.32 -6.96
N ASN A 179 14.84 8.38 -7.76
CA ASN A 179 16.12 8.97 -7.37
C ASN A 179 16.47 10.20 -8.21
N ASN A 180 15.48 10.95 -8.66
CA ASN A 180 15.62 12.14 -9.52
C ASN A 180 15.32 13.45 -8.77
N GLY A 181 15.54 13.49 -7.44
CA GLY A 181 15.35 14.69 -6.62
C GLY A 181 16.19 15.87 -7.10
N ASP A 182 17.47 15.62 -7.36
CA ASP A 182 18.41 16.63 -7.89
C ASP A 182 18.10 17.05 -9.35
N GLU A 183 17.21 16.31 -10.03
CA GLU A 183 16.77 16.58 -11.41
C GLU A 183 15.38 17.25 -11.48
N GLY A 184 14.92 17.82 -10.37
CA GLY A 184 13.66 18.54 -10.28
C GLY A 184 12.45 17.67 -9.92
N SER A 185 12.66 16.47 -9.42
CA SER A 185 11.62 15.56 -8.91
C SER A 185 10.49 15.29 -9.91
N PRO A 186 10.77 14.73 -11.08
CA PRO A 186 9.71 14.34 -12.01
C PRO A 186 8.78 13.32 -11.35
N VAL A 187 7.50 13.35 -11.74
CA VAL A 187 6.53 12.36 -11.25
C VAL A 187 7.01 10.96 -11.65
N SER A 188 7.06 10.06 -10.67
CA SER A 188 7.54 8.69 -10.85
C SER A 188 6.41 7.68 -10.68
N TYR A 189 6.33 6.72 -11.59
CA TYR A 189 5.37 5.62 -11.57
C TYR A 189 6.09 4.29 -11.31
N PRO A 190 5.50 3.36 -10.53
CA PRO A 190 4.11 3.38 -10.04
C PRO A 190 3.89 4.19 -8.76
N ALA A 191 4.92 4.74 -8.11
CA ALA A 191 4.83 5.36 -6.79
C ALA A 191 3.75 6.46 -6.69
N SER A 192 3.56 7.27 -7.74
CA SER A 192 2.59 8.37 -7.74
C SER A 192 1.16 7.95 -8.08
N TRP A 193 0.88 6.67 -8.32
CA TRP A 193 -0.50 6.23 -8.50
C TRP A 193 -1.23 6.13 -7.17
N PRO A 194 -2.54 6.47 -7.13
CA PRO A 194 -3.36 6.26 -5.95
C PRO A 194 -3.29 4.84 -5.41
N HIS A 195 -3.36 4.70 -4.08
CA HIS A 195 -3.28 3.42 -3.33
C HIS A 195 -1.94 2.68 -3.43
N VAL A 196 -0.92 3.26 -4.03
CA VAL A 196 0.47 2.80 -3.93
C VAL A 196 1.14 3.57 -2.80
N VAL A 197 1.71 2.87 -1.82
CA VAL A 197 2.48 3.51 -0.75
C VAL A 197 3.82 3.96 -1.31
N ALA A 198 3.94 5.24 -1.58
CA ALA A 198 5.14 5.86 -2.14
C ALA A 198 6.18 6.14 -1.04
N VAL A 199 7.42 5.70 -1.23
CA VAL A 199 8.46 5.77 -0.20
C VAL A 199 9.66 6.59 -0.66
N GLY A 200 9.92 7.70 0.04
CA GLY A 200 11.13 8.52 -0.08
C GLY A 200 12.26 8.03 0.81
N ALA A 201 13.47 8.52 0.55
CA ALA A 201 14.67 8.13 1.28
C ALA A 201 15.14 9.22 2.25
N THR A 202 15.58 8.80 3.47
CA THR A 202 16.24 9.63 4.46
C THR A 202 17.65 9.15 4.77
N ASP A 203 18.46 10.03 5.35
CA ASP A 203 19.75 9.69 5.94
C ASP A 203 19.62 9.33 7.45
N GLN A 204 20.76 9.04 8.08
CA GLN A 204 20.83 8.70 9.52
C GLN A 204 20.42 9.81 10.48
N ASN A 205 20.20 11.03 9.99
CA ASN A 205 19.72 12.16 10.78
C ASN A 205 18.22 12.43 10.52
N ASP A 206 17.51 11.50 9.87
CA ASP A 206 16.12 11.63 9.47
C ASP A 206 15.84 12.76 8.46
N VAL A 207 16.87 13.19 7.72
CA VAL A 207 16.76 14.24 6.71
C VAL A 207 16.54 13.59 5.34
N SER A 208 15.53 14.07 4.60
CA SER A 208 15.33 13.65 3.21
C SER A 208 16.60 13.92 2.39
N VAL A 209 17.04 12.92 1.64
CA VAL A 209 18.27 13.01 0.83
C VAL A 209 18.01 13.69 -0.51
N SER A 210 19.00 14.42 -1.04
CA SER A 210 18.79 15.26 -2.22
C SER A 210 18.37 14.49 -3.47
N PHE A 211 18.82 13.26 -3.63
CA PHE A 211 18.42 12.42 -4.75
C PHE A 211 16.96 11.90 -4.64
N SER A 212 16.39 11.84 -3.43
CA SER A 212 15.02 11.33 -3.27
C SER A 212 14.03 12.19 -4.02
N THR A 213 13.27 11.59 -4.95
CA THR A 213 12.19 12.30 -5.63
C THR A 213 11.11 12.68 -4.62
N VAL A 214 10.67 13.93 -4.67
CA VAL A 214 9.70 14.51 -3.73
C VAL A 214 8.43 14.94 -4.46
N GLY A 215 7.29 14.92 -3.76
CA GLY A 215 6.03 15.32 -4.37
C GLY A 215 4.83 15.20 -3.44
N PRO A 216 3.68 15.77 -3.82
CA PRO A 216 2.45 15.71 -3.01
C PRO A 216 1.83 14.32 -2.94
N TRP A 217 2.36 13.36 -3.66
CA TRP A 217 1.95 11.96 -3.72
C TRP A 217 2.84 11.04 -2.87
N LEU A 218 3.84 11.58 -2.18
CA LEU A 218 4.72 10.82 -1.30
C LEU A 218 3.97 10.47 -0.01
N ASP A 219 3.94 9.19 0.37
CA ASP A 219 3.24 8.76 1.58
C ASP A 219 4.14 8.75 2.80
N LEU A 220 5.28 8.09 2.69
CA LEU A 220 6.19 7.83 3.79
C LEU A 220 7.63 8.03 3.36
N ALA A 221 8.50 8.16 4.34
CA ALA A 221 9.93 8.05 4.17
C ALA A 221 10.49 6.88 4.99
N ALA A 222 11.65 6.42 4.61
CA ALA A 222 12.43 5.47 5.38
C ALA A 222 13.93 5.66 5.09
N PRO A 223 14.83 5.12 5.94
CA PRO A 223 16.26 5.07 5.66
C PRO A 223 16.57 4.53 4.27
N GLY A 224 17.41 5.26 3.52
CA GLY A 224 17.77 4.88 2.15
C GLY A 224 19.14 5.37 1.71
N LYS A 225 19.94 5.90 2.65
CA LYS A 225 21.29 6.38 2.36
C LYS A 225 22.32 5.56 3.13
N ASP A 226 23.41 5.18 2.42
CA ASP A 226 24.52 4.41 2.97
C ASP A 226 24.06 3.11 3.68
N MET A 227 23.16 2.40 3.01
CA MET A 227 22.57 1.14 3.46
C MET A 227 23.53 -0.01 3.18
N ILE A 228 23.73 -0.91 4.16
CA ILE A 228 24.47 -2.16 3.95
C ILE A 228 23.46 -3.24 3.54
N GLY A 229 23.78 -4.01 2.49
CA GLY A 229 22.92 -5.09 2.02
C GLY A 229 23.69 -6.16 1.28
N ALA A 230 23.04 -7.32 1.12
CA ALA A 230 23.61 -8.47 0.42
C ALA A 230 23.67 -8.22 -1.09
N VAL A 231 24.76 -8.62 -1.71
CA VAL A 231 24.93 -8.63 -3.17
C VAL A 231 25.58 -9.94 -3.60
N PRO A 232 25.31 -10.45 -4.81
CA PRO A 232 25.97 -11.65 -5.29
C PRO A 232 27.51 -11.53 -5.25
N HIS A 233 28.21 -12.62 -4.93
CA HIS A 233 29.68 -12.63 -4.80
C HIS A 233 30.43 -12.23 -6.07
N TRP A 234 29.81 -12.33 -7.24
CA TRP A 234 30.40 -11.83 -8.48
C TRP A 234 30.45 -10.30 -8.55
N ARG A 235 29.55 -9.59 -7.83
CA ARG A 235 29.56 -8.12 -7.71
C ARG A 235 30.57 -7.67 -6.65
N ASN A 236 30.55 -8.31 -5.49
CA ASN A 236 31.53 -8.07 -4.41
C ASN A 236 31.90 -9.41 -3.78
N ALA A 237 33.20 -9.72 -3.76
CA ALA A 237 33.70 -10.99 -3.24
C ALA A 237 33.31 -11.27 -1.78
N ASN A 238 33.01 -10.23 -0.99
CA ASN A 238 32.52 -10.37 0.38
C ASN A 238 31.01 -10.62 0.47
N GLY A 239 30.27 -10.57 -0.65
CA GLY A 239 28.83 -10.76 -0.68
C GLY A 239 28.00 -9.55 -0.21
N TYR A 240 28.62 -8.42 0.15
CA TYR A 240 27.91 -7.25 0.69
C TYR A 240 28.43 -5.95 0.09
N SER A 241 27.57 -4.93 0.00
CA SER A 241 27.93 -3.58 -0.41
C SER A 241 27.18 -2.51 0.38
N VAL A 242 27.61 -1.26 0.21
CA VAL A 242 26.92 -0.08 0.75
C VAL A 242 26.36 0.70 -0.41
N GLU A 243 25.08 0.92 -0.41
CA GLU A 243 24.35 1.56 -1.53
C GLU A 243 23.38 2.61 -1.00
N SER A 244 22.90 3.50 -1.88
CA SER A 244 21.91 4.53 -1.53
C SER A 244 20.82 4.61 -2.60
N GLY A 245 19.58 4.76 -2.19
CA GLY A 245 18.45 4.87 -3.10
C GLY A 245 17.10 4.74 -2.38
N THR A 246 16.05 5.31 -2.95
CA THR A 246 14.67 5.05 -2.52
C THR A 246 14.30 3.58 -2.70
N SER A 247 15.01 2.86 -3.58
CA SER A 247 14.91 1.41 -3.75
C SER A 247 15.21 0.62 -2.47
N PHE A 248 15.96 1.20 -1.52
CA PHE A 248 16.31 0.55 -0.25
C PHE A 248 15.43 1.05 0.90
N ALA A 249 14.80 2.20 0.75
CA ALA A 249 13.77 2.70 1.66
C ALA A 249 12.43 1.94 1.50
N ALA A 250 12.02 1.64 0.27
CA ALA A 250 10.79 0.92 -0.01
C ALA A 250 10.68 -0.45 0.68
N PRO A 251 11.69 -1.35 0.64
CA PRO A 251 11.63 -2.65 1.31
C PRO A 251 11.57 -2.54 2.84
N ILE A 252 12.04 -1.45 3.44
CA ILE A 252 11.85 -1.18 4.88
C ILE A 252 10.39 -0.98 5.20
N VAL A 253 9.69 -0.15 4.41
CA VAL A 253 8.25 0.09 4.58
C VAL A 253 7.45 -1.17 4.26
N ALA A 254 7.83 -1.93 3.23
CA ALA A 254 7.18 -3.19 2.90
C ALA A 254 7.31 -4.23 4.02
N ALA A 255 8.49 -4.33 4.62
CA ALA A 255 8.74 -5.22 5.75
C ALA A 255 7.97 -4.78 7.01
N ALA A 256 7.98 -3.49 7.32
CA ALA A 256 7.18 -2.93 8.41
C ALA A 256 5.68 -3.19 8.22
N ALA A 257 5.18 -3.00 7.00
CA ALA A 257 3.79 -3.29 6.64
C ALA A 257 3.44 -4.77 6.85
N ALA A 258 4.25 -5.69 6.34
CA ALA A 258 4.04 -7.13 6.48
C ALA A 258 4.11 -7.57 7.97
N TRP A 259 5.04 -7.01 8.74
CA TRP A 259 5.13 -7.23 10.19
C TRP A 259 3.85 -6.81 10.90
N VAL A 260 3.44 -5.55 10.73
CA VAL A 260 2.22 -5.02 11.35
C VAL A 260 1.00 -5.83 10.92
N TRP A 261 0.90 -6.19 9.66
CA TRP A 261 -0.22 -6.96 9.14
C TRP A 261 -0.26 -8.38 9.70
N THR A 262 0.91 -9.02 9.89
CA THR A 262 1.01 -10.35 10.53
C THR A 262 0.50 -10.32 11.96
N VAL A 263 0.81 -9.26 12.72
CA VAL A 263 0.33 -9.10 14.11
C VAL A 263 -1.14 -8.66 14.15
N ARG A 264 -1.60 -7.93 13.14
CA ARG A 264 -2.96 -7.38 13.05
C ARG A 264 -3.70 -7.86 11.79
N PRO A 265 -3.97 -9.18 11.67
CA PRO A 265 -4.43 -9.79 10.40
C PRO A 265 -5.86 -9.41 10.00
N THR A 266 -6.59 -8.68 10.81
CA THR A 266 -7.94 -8.20 10.50
C THR A 266 -7.96 -6.87 9.73
N LEU A 267 -6.81 -6.20 9.59
CA LEU A 267 -6.70 -4.99 8.78
C LEU A 267 -6.90 -5.31 7.31
N THR A 268 -7.61 -4.45 6.60
CA THR A 268 -7.57 -4.42 5.14
C THR A 268 -6.29 -3.73 4.65
N ALA A 269 -5.91 -3.90 3.39
CA ALA A 269 -4.75 -3.21 2.81
C ALA A 269 -4.87 -1.68 2.95
N SER A 270 -6.06 -1.11 2.67
CA SER A 270 -6.32 0.33 2.84
C SER A 270 -6.22 0.78 4.31
N GLN A 271 -6.74 -0.02 5.25
CA GLN A 271 -6.57 0.28 6.67
C GLN A 271 -5.11 0.21 7.10
N LEU A 272 -4.33 -0.73 6.56
CA LEU A 272 -2.90 -0.85 6.86
C LEU A 272 -2.14 0.37 6.33
N SER A 273 -2.36 0.78 5.07
CA SER A 273 -1.77 1.99 4.49
C SER A 273 -2.09 3.23 5.33
N ALA A 274 -3.37 3.45 5.64
CA ALA A 274 -3.79 4.56 6.50
C ALA A 274 -3.19 4.50 7.91
N LEU A 275 -3.02 3.30 8.47
CA LEU A 275 -2.40 3.10 9.77
C LEU A 275 -0.92 3.49 9.76
N LEU A 276 -0.17 3.03 8.75
CA LEU A 276 1.26 3.34 8.62
C LEU A 276 1.48 4.85 8.50
N ARG A 277 0.68 5.55 7.67
CA ARG A 277 0.72 7.03 7.57
C ARG A 277 0.38 7.72 8.90
N ALA A 278 -0.69 7.29 9.54
CA ALA A 278 -1.16 7.92 10.79
C ALA A 278 -0.24 7.68 11.99
N SER A 279 0.59 6.66 11.94
CA SER A 279 1.53 6.29 13.00
C SER A 279 2.99 6.60 12.67
N ALA A 280 3.24 7.17 11.48
CA ALA A 280 4.57 7.58 11.08
C ALA A 280 5.15 8.61 12.06
N ARG A 281 6.45 8.55 12.26
CA ARG A 281 7.17 9.53 13.06
C ARG A 281 7.44 10.77 12.19
N ASP A 282 6.68 11.83 12.47
CA ASP A 282 6.77 13.11 11.76
C ASP A 282 8.21 13.69 11.85
N VAL A 283 8.77 14.05 10.71
CA VAL A 283 10.12 14.62 10.56
C VAL A 283 10.09 15.76 9.55
N GLY A 284 10.95 16.74 9.74
CA GLY A 284 10.91 17.95 8.91
C GLY A 284 9.84 18.96 9.36
N PRO A 285 9.14 19.61 8.43
CA PRO A 285 7.99 20.47 8.74
C PRO A 285 6.85 19.66 9.33
N ALA A 286 6.18 20.19 10.36
CA ALA A 286 5.13 19.48 11.07
C ALA A 286 3.94 19.09 10.18
N GLY A 287 3.53 17.84 10.23
CA GLY A 287 2.48 17.23 9.42
C GLY A 287 2.98 16.79 8.05
N PHE A 288 2.08 16.61 7.10
CA PHE A 288 2.44 16.19 5.75
C PHE A 288 3.34 17.22 5.05
N ASP A 289 4.44 16.75 4.46
CA ASP A 289 5.29 17.53 3.56
C ASP A 289 5.74 16.70 2.33
N ASN A 290 6.15 17.39 1.26
CA ASN A 290 6.49 16.73 0.00
C ASN A 290 7.81 15.93 0.01
N ALA A 291 8.64 16.09 1.05
CA ALA A 291 9.97 15.48 1.12
C ALA A 291 9.99 14.17 1.93
N THR A 292 9.07 14.06 2.89
CA THR A 292 8.97 12.90 3.79
C THR A 292 7.56 12.33 3.92
N GLY A 293 6.60 12.88 3.17
CA GLY A 293 5.20 12.47 3.28
C GLY A 293 4.64 12.72 4.68
N TRP A 294 4.12 11.71 5.32
CA TRP A 294 3.66 11.74 6.72
C TRP A 294 4.78 11.48 7.74
N GLY A 295 6.00 11.21 7.28
CA GLY A 295 7.17 10.94 8.10
C GLY A 295 7.75 9.54 7.91
N ILE A 296 8.63 9.16 8.83
CA ILE A 296 9.33 7.87 8.81
C ILE A 296 8.43 6.79 9.43
N VAL A 297 8.34 5.63 8.76
CA VAL A 297 7.60 4.46 9.28
C VAL A 297 8.12 4.08 10.68
N ASP A 298 7.19 3.84 11.63
CA ASP A 298 7.52 3.42 13.02
C ASP A 298 6.71 2.16 13.37
N ILE A 299 7.37 1.02 13.45
CA ILE A 299 6.74 -0.29 13.69
C ILE A 299 6.05 -0.33 15.08
N PRO A 300 6.71 0.04 16.21
CA PRO A 300 6.07 0.09 17.50
C PRO A 300 4.84 1.00 17.54
N ALA A 301 4.92 2.18 16.93
CA ALA A 301 3.79 3.11 16.86
C ALA A 301 2.63 2.53 16.07
N ALA A 302 2.90 1.89 14.90
CA ALA A 302 1.88 1.23 14.09
C ALA A 302 1.22 0.05 14.81
N LEU A 303 1.97 -0.73 15.57
CA LEU A 303 1.43 -1.81 16.39
C LEU A 303 0.50 -1.31 17.50
N ALA A 304 0.81 -0.15 18.08
CA ALA A 304 0.06 0.45 19.19
C ALA A 304 -1.12 1.33 18.75
N ALA A 305 -1.11 1.83 17.51
CA ALA A 305 -2.11 2.77 17.03
C ALA A 305 -3.51 2.15 16.91
N PRO A 306 -4.58 2.92 17.09
CA PRO A 306 -5.93 2.42 16.88
C PRO A 306 -6.16 2.02 15.41
N THR A 307 -7.01 1.01 15.20
CA THR A 307 -7.40 0.62 13.84
C THR A 307 -8.11 1.77 13.14
N PRO A 308 -7.64 2.19 11.96
CA PRO A 308 -8.33 3.20 11.15
C PRO A 308 -9.75 2.75 10.78
N PRO A 309 -10.67 3.69 10.50
CA PRO A 309 -11.95 3.34 9.90
C PRO A 309 -11.75 2.50 8.65
N ASN A 310 -12.61 1.52 8.45
CA ASN A 310 -12.61 0.79 7.19
C ASN A 310 -13.21 1.68 6.09
N ASP A 311 -12.47 1.85 4.99
CA ASP A 311 -13.00 2.42 3.76
C ASP A 311 -13.44 1.28 2.86
N PRO A 312 -14.76 1.06 2.72
CA PRO A 312 -15.26 -0.09 2.00
C PRO A 312 -15.18 0.15 0.49
N SER A 313 -14.83 -0.87 -0.23
CA SER A 313 -14.88 -0.91 -1.69
C SER A 313 -13.63 -0.40 -2.39
N GLU A 314 -12.55 -0.15 -1.68
CA GLU A 314 -11.29 0.23 -2.29
C GLU A 314 -10.67 -0.89 -3.17
N PRO A 315 -10.05 -0.53 -4.30
CA PRO A 315 -9.99 0.80 -4.92
C PRO A 315 -11.31 1.15 -5.64
N ASN A 316 -11.77 2.40 -5.49
CA ASN A 316 -13.05 2.86 -6.07
C ASN A 316 -13.03 4.33 -6.57
N ASP A 317 -11.89 4.86 -6.97
CA ASP A 317 -11.72 6.26 -7.42
C ASP A 317 -12.41 6.61 -8.73
N ASP A 318 -12.79 5.62 -9.54
CA ASP A 318 -13.38 5.85 -10.85
C ASP A 318 -14.53 4.89 -11.14
N ILE A 319 -15.45 5.33 -12.02
CA ILE A 319 -16.55 4.48 -12.49
C ILE A 319 -16.04 3.21 -13.17
N SER A 320 -14.89 3.28 -13.85
CA SER A 320 -14.27 2.13 -14.50
C SER A 320 -13.95 1.00 -13.53
N GLN A 321 -13.60 1.31 -12.29
CA GLN A 321 -13.27 0.34 -11.23
C GLN A 321 -14.51 -0.33 -10.63
N VAL A 322 -15.64 0.37 -10.58
CA VAL A 322 -16.86 -0.12 -9.92
C VAL A 322 -17.93 -0.64 -10.90
N LYS A 323 -17.87 -0.25 -12.17
CA LYS A 323 -18.82 -0.63 -13.21
C LYS A 323 -18.46 -1.99 -13.80
N PRO A 324 -19.37 -2.98 -13.77
CA PRO A 324 -19.13 -4.29 -14.39
C PRO A 324 -18.80 -4.18 -15.87
N GLY A 325 -17.79 -4.95 -16.30
CA GLY A 325 -17.38 -5.06 -17.69
C GLY A 325 -16.63 -3.82 -18.23
N VAL A 326 -16.06 -2.98 -17.36
CA VAL A 326 -15.12 -1.91 -17.73
C VAL A 326 -13.73 -2.35 -17.31
N LEU A 327 -13.18 -1.93 -16.17
CA LEU A 327 -11.90 -2.43 -15.69
C LEU A 327 -12.02 -3.87 -15.17
N PHE A 328 -13.04 -4.13 -14.36
CA PHE A 328 -13.29 -5.45 -13.79
C PHE A 328 -14.56 -6.07 -14.33
N ALA A 329 -14.50 -7.37 -14.65
CA ALA A 329 -15.64 -8.10 -15.25
C ALA A 329 -16.90 -8.06 -14.38
N ASP A 330 -16.77 -8.23 -13.06
CA ASP A 330 -17.86 -8.23 -12.09
C ASP A 330 -18.17 -6.83 -11.53
N GLY A 331 -17.26 -5.86 -11.66
CA GLY A 331 -17.33 -4.54 -11.05
C GLY A 331 -17.53 -4.65 -9.54
N GLN A 332 -18.23 -3.69 -8.94
CA GLN A 332 -18.58 -3.73 -7.52
C GLN A 332 -20.09 -3.88 -7.30
N ALA A 333 -20.47 -4.51 -6.19
CA ALA A 333 -21.87 -4.64 -5.81
C ALA A 333 -22.49 -3.25 -5.51
N PRO A 334 -23.72 -2.96 -5.97
CA PRO A 334 -24.32 -1.68 -5.66
C PRO A 334 -24.60 -1.55 -4.16
N VAL A 335 -24.21 -0.42 -3.56
CA VAL A 335 -24.45 -0.13 -2.14
C VAL A 335 -25.93 0.08 -1.80
N THR A 336 -26.78 0.38 -2.81
CA THR A 336 -28.24 0.38 -2.66
C THR A 336 -28.88 -0.65 -3.59
N ARG A 337 -30.06 -1.17 -3.21
CA ARG A 337 -30.85 -2.15 -3.97
C ARG A 337 -32.30 -1.74 -3.97
N ALA A 338 -33.14 -2.36 -4.82
CA ALA A 338 -34.59 -2.10 -4.87
C ALA A 338 -35.25 -2.30 -3.50
N ALA A 339 -34.85 -3.33 -2.75
CA ALA A 339 -35.36 -3.61 -1.41
C ALA A 339 -34.77 -2.72 -0.30
N LYS A 340 -33.54 -2.19 -0.52
CA LYS A 340 -32.87 -1.28 0.41
C LYS A 340 -32.35 -0.05 -0.37
N PRO A 341 -33.25 0.87 -0.74
CA PRO A 341 -32.93 1.96 -1.67
C PRO A 341 -32.26 3.16 -1.01
N SER A 342 -32.04 3.13 0.29
CA SER A 342 -31.38 4.19 1.05
C SER A 342 -30.29 3.59 1.91
N ILE A 343 -29.17 4.32 2.04
CA ILE A 343 -28.01 3.91 2.85
C ILE A 343 -27.34 5.15 3.48
N ARG A 344 -26.66 4.93 4.59
CA ARG A 344 -25.58 5.78 5.10
C ARG A 344 -24.33 4.97 5.16
N LEU A 345 -23.25 5.52 4.62
CA LEU A 345 -21.92 4.92 4.53
C LEU A 345 -20.91 5.95 5.04
N ALA A 346 -20.05 5.53 5.94
CA ALA A 346 -18.92 6.34 6.40
C ALA A 346 -17.66 5.89 5.68
N ALA A 347 -16.88 6.83 5.21
CA ALA A 347 -15.63 6.60 4.52
C ALA A 347 -14.67 7.80 4.69
N THR A 348 -13.48 7.71 4.14
CA THR A 348 -12.44 8.73 4.21
C THR A 348 -11.97 9.11 2.82
N LEU A 349 -11.46 10.30 2.66
CA LEU A 349 -10.77 10.78 1.46
C LEU A 349 -9.44 11.37 1.88
N GLU A 350 -8.44 11.21 1.06
CA GLU A 350 -7.11 11.79 1.24
C GLU A 350 -6.57 12.32 -0.09
N ALA A 351 -6.02 13.53 -0.08
CA ALA A 351 -5.68 14.24 -1.31
C ALA A 351 -4.55 13.57 -2.11
N SER A 352 -3.61 12.92 -1.43
CA SER A 352 -2.45 12.28 -2.03
C SER A 352 -2.73 10.88 -2.57
N ASP A 353 -3.59 10.12 -1.88
CA ASP A 353 -3.76 8.69 -2.12
C ASP A 353 -5.18 8.34 -2.60
N ASP A 354 -6.20 8.94 -1.98
CA ASP A 354 -7.60 8.63 -2.21
C ASP A 354 -8.44 9.92 -2.29
N PRO A 355 -8.32 10.71 -3.37
CA PRO A 355 -8.99 12.01 -3.49
C PRO A 355 -10.47 11.93 -3.78
N ARG A 356 -11.00 10.76 -4.13
CA ARG A 356 -12.41 10.55 -4.45
C ARG A 356 -12.82 9.10 -4.31
N ASP A 357 -14.09 8.91 -3.97
CA ASP A 357 -14.80 7.65 -3.92
C ASP A 357 -15.92 7.57 -4.92
N VAL A 358 -16.06 6.44 -5.60
CA VAL A 358 -17.17 6.16 -6.49
C VAL A 358 -17.93 4.92 -6.03
N TYR A 359 -19.22 5.07 -5.79
CA TYR A 359 -20.09 3.97 -5.39
C TYR A 359 -21.13 3.69 -6.45
N ARG A 360 -21.30 2.42 -6.80
CA ARG A 360 -22.42 1.98 -7.62
C ARG A 360 -23.69 1.98 -6.77
N ILE A 361 -24.78 2.55 -7.30
CA ILE A 361 -26.10 2.58 -6.66
C ILE A 361 -27.18 2.05 -7.60
N TRP A 362 -28.31 1.64 -7.01
CA TRP A 362 -29.54 1.38 -7.73
C TRP A 362 -30.55 2.48 -7.42
N VAL A 363 -31.06 3.15 -8.47
CA VAL A 363 -32.13 4.14 -8.37
C VAL A 363 -33.44 3.42 -8.65
N PRO A 364 -34.37 3.27 -7.67
CA PRO A 364 -35.59 2.47 -7.84
C PRO A 364 -36.55 3.06 -8.86
N ALA A 365 -37.38 2.19 -9.47
CA ALA A 365 -38.42 2.58 -10.40
C ALA A 365 -39.37 3.61 -9.79
N LYS A 366 -39.71 4.64 -10.57
CA LYS A 366 -40.66 5.69 -10.20
C LYS A 366 -40.29 6.47 -8.92
N ARG A 367 -39.00 6.46 -8.53
CA ARG A 367 -38.49 7.19 -7.38
C ARG A 367 -37.36 8.11 -7.77
N TYR A 368 -37.13 9.11 -6.95
CA TYR A 368 -35.89 9.91 -6.98
C TYR A 368 -34.92 9.41 -5.92
N VAL A 369 -33.63 9.49 -6.22
CA VAL A 369 -32.57 9.37 -5.25
C VAL A 369 -31.90 10.73 -5.08
N ARG A 370 -31.61 11.09 -3.85
CA ARG A 370 -30.75 12.23 -3.49
C ARG A 370 -29.50 11.70 -2.82
N VAL A 371 -28.37 12.37 -3.08
CA VAL A 371 -27.10 12.10 -2.43
C VAL A 371 -26.59 13.34 -1.73
N SER A 372 -25.93 13.12 -0.60
CA SER A 372 -25.17 14.16 0.11
C SER A 372 -24.00 13.52 0.84
N ALA A 373 -22.87 14.22 0.89
CA ALA A 373 -21.74 13.90 1.75
C ALA A 373 -21.71 14.93 2.88
N VAL A 374 -21.63 14.45 4.11
CA VAL A 374 -21.49 15.30 5.30
C VAL A 374 -20.09 15.12 5.84
N SER A 375 -19.29 16.17 5.77
CA SER A 375 -17.84 16.17 6.10
C SER A 375 -17.37 17.51 6.71
N GLY A 376 -18.30 18.30 7.25
CA GLY A 376 -17.94 19.67 7.71
C GLY A 376 -17.56 20.65 6.58
N GLY A 377 -17.92 20.32 5.33
CA GLY A 377 -17.66 21.19 4.16
C GLY A 377 -16.48 20.77 3.28
N ASN A 378 -15.79 19.69 3.65
CA ASN A 378 -14.57 19.26 2.96
C ASN A 378 -14.80 18.18 1.88
N ALA A 379 -16.03 17.70 1.69
CA ALA A 379 -16.37 16.77 0.62
C ALA A 379 -17.72 17.12 -0.01
N ALA A 380 -17.87 16.79 -1.29
CA ALA A 380 -19.10 16.94 -2.06
C ALA A 380 -19.50 15.65 -2.73
N ALA A 381 -20.81 15.39 -2.85
CA ALA A 381 -21.35 14.23 -3.54
C ALA A 381 -22.09 14.65 -4.81
N ARG A 382 -21.94 13.86 -5.88
CA ARG A 382 -22.69 14.03 -7.14
C ARG A 382 -23.06 12.68 -7.76
N ILE A 383 -24.07 12.66 -8.62
CA ILE A 383 -24.56 11.45 -9.28
C ILE A 383 -24.18 11.48 -10.76
N TRP A 384 -23.70 10.36 -11.23
CA TRP A 384 -23.49 10.03 -12.64
C TRP A 384 -24.51 8.99 -13.08
N GLY A 385 -25.02 9.15 -14.31
CA GLY A 385 -25.99 8.22 -14.87
C GLY A 385 -25.38 6.91 -15.35
N PRO A 386 -26.19 5.98 -15.86
CA PRO A 386 -25.76 4.62 -16.18
C PRO A 386 -24.78 4.53 -17.38
N LYS A 387 -24.72 5.56 -18.22
CA LYS A 387 -23.85 5.61 -19.41
C LYS A 387 -22.44 6.10 -19.10
N ALA A 388 -22.21 6.69 -17.93
CA ALA A 388 -20.89 7.13 -17.51
C ALA A 388 -19.93 5.94 -17.45
N VAL A 389 -18.66 6.19 -17.83
CA VAL A 389 -17.58 5.18 -17.82
C VAL A 389 -16.36 5.64 -17.02
N GLY A 390 -16.34 6.89 -16.58
CA GLY A 390 -15.31 7.48 -15.73
C GLY A 390 -15.77 8.81 -15.15
N VAL A 391 -15.05 9.31 -14.15
CA VAL A 391 -15.32 10.60 -13.50
C VAL A 391 -14.25 11.65 -13.80
N ARG A 392 -13.17 11.29 -14.48
CA ARG A 392 -12.08 12.22 -14.82
C ARG A 392 -12.59 13.36 -15.69
N GLU A 393 -12.23 14.58 -15.33
CA GLU A 393 -12.58 15.78 -16.08
C GLU A 393 -11.79 15.80 -17.41
N GLY A 394 -12.48 15.98 -18.53
CA GLY A 394 -11.83 16.13 -19.84
C GLY A 394 -12.59 15.54 -21.02
N LEU A 395 -13.39 14.53 -20.84
CA LEU A 395 -14.15 13.93 -21.94
C LEU A 395 -15.55 14.57 -22.02
N ALA A 396 -15.77 15.40 -23.06
CA ALA A 396 -17.06 16.08 -23.28
C ALA A 396 -18.28 15.13 -23.31
N ALA A 397 -18.07 13.86 -23.67
CA ALA A 397 -19.08 12.82 -23.63
C ALA A 397 -19.51 12.42 -22.21
N GLN A 398 -18.60 12.51 -21.25
CA GLN A 398 -18.87 12.12 -19.84
C GLN A 398 -19.71 13.16 -19.11
N ARG A 399 -19.52 14.46 -19.37
CA ARG A 399 -20.32 15.54 -18.75
C ARG A 399 -21.81 15.43 -19.04
N ARG A 400 -22.21 14.78 -20.13
CA ARG A 400 -23.63 14.59 -20.50
C ARG A 400 -24.39 13.68 -19.55
N ASP A 401 -23.69 12.83 -18.78
CA ASP A 401 -24.34 11.90 -17.85
C ASP A 401 -24.24 12.33 -16.38
N LEU A 402 -23.65 13.50 -16.09
CA LEU A 402 -23.66 14.09 -14.75
C LEU A 402 -25.07 14.60 -14.41
N ARG A 403 -25.63 14.14 -13.29
CA ARG A 403 -27.02 14.41 -12.83
C ARG A 403 -27.09 15.34 -11.62
N GLY A 404 -25.95 15.85 -11.13
CA GLY A 404 -25.90 16.60 -9.87
C GLY A 404 -26.18 15.73 -8.66
N GLN A 405 -26.97 16.23 -7.71
CA GLN A 405 -27.26 15.53 -6.44
C GLN A 405 -28.60 14.77 -6.44
N ARG A 406 -29.31 14.71 -7.57
CA ARG A 406 -30.63 14.07 -7.66
C ARG A 406 -30.83 13.37 -9.00
N MET A 407 -31.32 12.14 -8.98
CA MET A 407 -31.63 11.38 -10.18
C MET A 407 -32.97 10.65 -10.04
N TYR A 408 -33.73 10.59 -11.13
CA TYR A 408 -34.96 9.81 -11.28
C TYR A 408 -34.65 8.45 -11.91
N GLY A 409 -35.19 7.37 -11.33
CA GLY A 409 -34.93 5.99 -11.77
C GLY A 409 -35.72 5.55 -13.00
N GLY A 410 -36.61 6.40 -13.52
CA GLY A 410 -37.45 6.02 -14.67
C GLY A 410 -38.53 5.00 -14.31
N PRO A 411 -39.15 4.41 -15.35
CA PRO A 411 -40.22 3.44 -15.13
C PRO A 411 -39.77 2.10 -14.55
N HIS A 412 -38.54 1.69 -14.81
CA HIS A 412 -38.00 0.36 -14.45
C HIS A 412 -36.89 0.39 -13.39
N GLY A 413 -36.45 1.57 -12.95
CA GLY A 413 -35.24 1.75 -12.16
C GLY A 413 -34.02 1.84 -13.06
N SER A 414 -32.89 2.24 -12.48
CA SER A 414 -31.63 2.41 -13.20
C SER A 414 -30.42 2.23 -12.29
N ALA A 415 -29.34 1.68 -12.81
CA ALA A 415 -28.03 1.83 -12.20
C ALA A 415 -27.57 3.30 -12.31
N ALA A 416 -26.78 3.73 -11.34
CA ALA A 416 -26.11 5.02 -11.33
C ALA A 416 -24.84 4.92 -10.47
N TYR A 417 -24.04 5.98 -10.50
CA TYR A 417 -22.81 6.05 -9.70
C TYR A 417 -22.83 7.33 -8.88
N VAL A 418 -22.42 7.21 -7.64
CA VAL A 418 -22.20 8.36 -6.76
C VAL A 418 -20.74 8.59 -6.63
N GLU A 419 -20.29 9.77 -6.96
CA GLU A 419 -18.94 10.23 -6.71
C GLU A 419 -18.97 11.14 -5.48
N VAL A 420 -18.07 10.89 -4.53
CA VAL A 420 -17.72 11.77 -3.43
C VAL A 420 -16.29 12.24 -3.68
N LEU A 421 -16.02 13.51 -3.54
CA LEU A 421 -14.70 14.09 -3.82
C LEU A 421 -14.36 15.14 -2.77
N LEU A 422 -13.06 15.31 -2.50
CA LEU A 422 -12.55 16.40 -1.69
C LEU A 422 -12.89 17.76 -2.31
N THR A 423 -13.15 18.72 -1.46
CA THR A 423 -13.43 20.12 -1.87
C THR A 423 -12.46 21.08 -1.21
N GLY A 424 -12.12 22.15 -1.92
CA GLY A 424 -11.21 23.17 -1.43
C GLY A 424 -9.75 22.69 -1.36
N ARG A 425 -9.05 23.08 -0.29
CA ARG A 425 -7.64 22.74 -0.02
C ARG A 425 -7.48 21.70 1.09
N SER A 426 -8.51 20.92 1.36
CA SER A 426 -8.47 19.90 2.40
C SER A 426 -7.53 18.77 1.99
N GLN A 427 -6.66 18.36 2.89
CA GLN A 427 -5.77 17.21 2.67
C GLN A 427 -6.48 15.88 2.95
N ASN A 428 -7.47 15.90 3.83
CA ASN A 428 -8.28 14.72 4.13
C ASN A 428 -9.70 15.09 4.55
N ALA A 429 -10.61 14.15 4.46
CA ALA A 429 -11.97 14.30 4.97
C ALA A 429 -12.54 12.95 5.39
N ARG A 430 -13.05 12.87 6.63
CA ARG A 430 -14.03 11.84 6.97
C ARG A 430 -15.39 12.33 6.52
N TYR A 431 -16.16 11.47 5.86
CA TYR A 431 -17.49 11.84 5.42
C TYR A 431 -18.51 10.75 5.73
N THR A 432 -19.78 11.13 5.73
CA THR A 432 -20.91 10.21 5.70
C THR A 432 -21.68 10.45 4.42
N LEU A 433 -21.61 9.51 3.48
CA LEU A 433 -22.46 9.49 2.30
C LEU A 433 -23.87 9.06 2.71
N SER A 434 -24.84 9.88 2.36
CA SER A 434 -26.26 9.54 2.48
C SER A 434 -26.87 9.42 1.09
N VAL A 435 -27.40 8.24 0.79
CA VAL A 435 -28.23 7.99 -0.39
C VAL A 435 -29.65 7.79 0.07
N THR A 436 -30.56 8.66 -0.33
CA THR A 436 -31.96 8.64 0.14
C THR A 436 -32.93 8.55 -1.03
N ALA A 437 -33.78 7.51 -1.03
CA ALA A 437 -34.84 7.35 -2.01
C ALA A 437 -36.14 7.99 -1.51
N ALA A 438 -36.75 8.81 -2.35
CA ALA A 438 -38.04 9.45 -2.10
C ALA A 438 -39.05 9.16 -3.22
N ARG A 439 -40.35 9.17 -2.90
CA ARG A 439 -41.39 9.20 -3.93
C ARG A 439 -41.36 10.54 -4.68
N LYS A 440 -41.91 10.53 -5.90
CA LYS A 440 -42.06 11.75 -6.71
C LYS A 440 -42.95 12.76 -5.97
#